data_7fc1412319818f0bba6bfc0164d46ec7
#
_entry.id   7fc1412319818f0bba6bfc0164d46ec7
#
_cell.length_a   1.000
_cell.length_b   1.000
_cell.length_c   1.000
_cell.angle_alpha   90.00
_cell.angle_beta   90.00
_cell.angle_gamma   90.00
#
_symmetry.space_group_name_H-M   'P 1'
#
loop_
_entity.id
_entity.type
_entity.pdbx_description
1 polymer ?
#
loop_
_entity_poly.entity_id
_entity_poly.type
_entity_poly.pdbx_seq_one_letter_code
_entity_poly.pdbx_strand_id
1 'polypeptide(L)'
;KKNRGINDYKENTAYRYDAANALGDIEISDTWKNFIKYHTSYEFTSELYDIFLESIKQIYKVDKDKLPNKNNTGVRFKDNAFFNTDCQFVINTPTSGDTSVIEPHLDNPKEFYAALFYMRDKEDTSTGGSLTTHKFIGEPSFYGKARVREEKVNLIEEIEYKENRLAVFLNSPLSIHGVTKRSKTDFYRKYMNIIGEFNNELFDFRPFLEK
;
A
#
# COMPACT_ATOMS: atom_id res chain seq x y z
N LYS A 1 -10.13 26.66 3.83
CA LYS A 1 -9.87 25.54 4.78
C LYS A 1 -9.21 26.15 6.01
N LYS A 2 -9.82 26.04 7.21
CA LYS A 2 -9.23 26.52 8.47
C LYS A 2 -7.91 25.79 8.69
N ASN A 3 -6.81 26.52 8.90
CA ASN A 3 -5.58 25.97 9.44
C ASN A 3 -5.90 25.30 10.79
N ARG A 4 -6.01 23.97 10.79
CA ARG A 4 -6.01 23.21 12.04
C ARG A 4 -4.59 23.25 12.57
N GLY A 5 -4.41 23.68 13.81
CA GLY A 5 -3.11 23.69 14.46
C GLY A 5 -2.52 22.27 14.52
N ILE A 6 -1.20 22.17 14.58
CA ILE A 6 -0.44 20.90 14.63
C ILE A 6 -0.92 20.00 15.80
N ASN A 7 -1.55 20.56 16.81
CA ASN A 7 -2.05 19.83 18.00
C ASN A 7 -3.37 19.09 17.79
N ASP A 8 -4.03 19.21 16.64
CA ASP A 8 -5.35 18.58 16.38
C ASP A 8 -5.27 17.24 15.62
N TYR A 9 -4.06 16.77 15.29
CA TYR A 9 -3.88 15.52 14.58
C TYR A 9 -3.80 14.33 15.54
N LYS A 10 -4.60 13.30 15.24
CA LYS A 10 -4.48 12.02 15.93
C LYS A 10 -3.10 11.41 15.63
N GLU A 11 -2.46 10.88 16.68
CA GLU A 11 -1.13 10.24 16.56
C GLU A 11 -1.14 9.07 15.57
N ASN A 12 0.00 8.90 14.91
CA ASN A 12 0.30 7.80 14.00
C ASN A 12 -0.83 7.49 13.00
N THR A 13 -1.50 8.54 12.52
CA THR A 13 -2.65 8.45 11.61
C THR A 13 -2.25 8.73 10.19
N ALA A 14 -2.71 7.89 9.26
CA ALA A 14 -2.43 8.02 7.84
C ALA A 14 -3.33 9.09 7.19
N TYR A 15 -2.72 10.03 6.50
CA TYR A 15 -3.36 10.97 5.58
C TYR A 15 -2.88 10.68 4.16
N ARG A 16 -3.82 10.69 3.21
CA ARG A 16 -3.56 10.34 1.81
C ARG A 16 -3.96 11.46 0.88
N TYR A 17 -3.18 11.66 -0.18
CA TYR A 17 -3.49 12.57 -1.27
C TYR A 17 -3.30 11.82 -2.59
N ASP A 18 -4.42 11.50 -3.25
CA ASP A 18 -4.45 10.61 -4.41
C ASP A 18 -3.89 11.24 -5.69
N ALA A 19 -3.57 10.38 -6.67
CA ALA A 19 -2.99 10.77 -7.94
C ALA A 19 -3.88 11.74 -8.73
N ALA A 20 -5.19 11.53 -8.76
CA ALA A 20 -6.11 12.37 -9.53
C ALA A 20 -6.07 13.83 -9.05
N ASN A 21 -6.08 14.04 -7.73
CA ASN A 21 -5.96 15.36 -7.12
C ASN A 21 -4.55 15.94 -7.31
N ALA A 22 -3.49 15.15 -7.05
CA ALA A 22 -2.11 15.62 -7.14
C ALA A 22 -1.71 16.04 -8.56
N LEU A 23 -2.19 15.35 -9.59
CA LEU A 23 -1.93 15.69 -10.99
C LEU A 23 -2.59 17.02 -11.42
N GLY A 24 -3.71 17.39 -10.79
CA GLY A 24 -4.40 18.65 -11.02
C GLY A 24 -3.90 19.82 -10.14
N ASP A 25 -3.13 19.55 -9.10
CA ASP A 25 -2.69 20.55 -8.13
C ASP A 25 -1.48 21.35 -8.63
N ILE A 26 -1.60 22.67 -8.67
CA ILE A 26 -0.53 23.56 -9.14
C ILE A 26 0.65 23.65 -8.16
N GLU A 27 0.43 23.32 -6.90
CA GLU A 27 1.49 23.33 -5.87
C GLU A 27 2.40 22.08 -5.94
N ILE A 28 1.98 21.03 -6.65
CA ILE A 28 2.80 19.84 -6.86
C ILE A 28 3.78 20.07 -8.00
N SER A 29 5.09 19.92 -7.74
CA SER A 29 6.14 20.11 -8.74
C SER A 29 6.02 19.13 -9.92
N ASP A 30 6.55 19.51 -11.08
CA ASP A 30 6.56 18.67 -12.27
C ASP A 30 7.32 17.37 -12.06
N THR A 31 8.37 17.35 -11.24
CA THR A 31 9.08 16.13 -10.85
C THR A 31 8.15 15.12 -10.22
N TRP A 32 7.35 15.53 -9.23
CA TRP A 32 6.38 14.67 -8.59
C TRP A 32 5.22 14.29 -9.50
N LYS A 33 4.74 15.22 -10.32
CA LYS A 33 3.72 14.90 -11.35
C LYS A 33 4.21 13.86 -12.34
N ASN A 34 5.47 13.93 -12.78
CA ASN A 34 6.06 12.95 -13.67
C ASN A 34 6.26 11.59 -12.98
N PHE A 35 6.67 11.58 -11.71
CA PHE A 35 6.72 10.37 -10.90
C PHE A 35 5.34 9.71 -10.81
N ILE A 36 4.30 10.47 -10.48
CA ILE A 36 2.91 9.97 -10.40
C ILE A 36 2.45 9.45 -11.75
N LYS A 37 2.65 10.20 -12.85
CA LYS A 37 2.26 9.78 -14.21
C LYS A 37 2.88 8.45 -14.60
N TYR A 38 4.19 8.25 -14.32
CA TYR A 38 4.85 6.99 -14.61
C TYR A 38 4.27 5.85 -13.78
N HIS A 39 4.15 6.02 -12.46
CA HIS A 39 3.67 4.95 -11.57
C HIS A 39 2.16 4.67 -11.66
N THR A 40 1.41 5.54 -12.34
CA THR A 40 0.00 5.28 -12.70
C THR A 40 -0.17 4.86 -14.16
N SER A 41 0.91 4.69 -14.92
CA SER A 41 0.86 4.29 -16.33
C SER A 41 0.72 2.78 -16.50
N TYR A 42 0.28 2.38 -17.69
CA TYR A 42 0.31 0.98 -18.09
C TYR A 42 1.74 0.43 -18.20
N GLU A 43 2.69 1.27 -18.58
CA GLU A 43 4.11 0.90 -18.71
C GLU A 43 4.64 0.36 -17.38
N PHE A 44 4.47 1.08 -16.28
CA PHE A 44 4.85 0.60 -14.94
C PHE A 44 4.11 -0.69 -14.55
N THR A 45 2.81 -0.74 -14.79
CA THR A 45 2.00 -1.94 -14.51
C THR A 45 2.50 -3.15 -15.31
N SER A 46 2.87 -2.96 -16.58
CA SER A 46 3.41 -4.02 -17.43
C SER A 46 4.77 -4.53 -16.96
N GLU A 47 5.63 -3.65 -16.43
CA GLU A 47 6.90 -4.05 -15.82
C GLU A 47 6.65 -4.95 -14.58
N LEU A 48 5.66 -4.62 -13.76
CA LEU A 48 5.28 -5.48 -12.63
C LEU A 48 4.73 -6.83 -13.09
N TYR A 49 3.98 -6.87 -14.21
CA TYR A 49 3.53 -8.14 -14.77
C TYR A 49 4.72 -9.03 -15.18
N ASP A 50 5.75 -8.44 -15.76
CA ASP A 50 6.94 -9.19 -16.17
C ASP A 50 7.75 -9.69 -14.96
N ILE A 51 7.93 -8.86 -13.95
CA ILE A 51 8.63 -9.22 -12.72
C ILE A 51 7.90 -10.34 -11.96
N PHE A 52 6.57 -10.29 -11.88
CA PHE A 52 5.77 -11.20 -11.08
C PHE A 52 5.03 -12.28 -11.90
N LEU A 53 5.36 -12.48 -13.18
CA LEU A 53 4.59 -13.32 -14.09
C LEU A 53 4.33 -14.74 -13.55
N GLU A 54 5.35 -15.40 -13.02
CA GLU A 54 5.20 -16.74 -12.47
C GLU A 54 4.32 -16.77 -11.21
N SER A 55 4.47 -15.77 -10.34
CA SER A 55 3.62 -15.61 -9.16
C SER A 55 2.17 -15.32 -9.55
N ILE A 56 1.95 -14.48 -10.55
CA ILE A 56 0.62 -14.17 -11.10
C ILE A 56 -0.05 -15.44 -11.62
N LYS A 57 0.66 -16.24 -12.43
CA LYS A 57 0.14 -17.52 -12.92
C LYS A 57 -0.18 -18.48 -11.79
N GLN A 58 0.67 -18.54 -10.78
CA GLN A 58 0.47 -19.43 -9.63
C GLN A 58 -0.72 -19.01 -8.77
N ILE A 59 -0.85 -17.71 -8.47
CA ILE A 59 -1.88 -17.18 -7.56
C ILE A 59 -3.24 -17.09 -8.26
N TYR A 60 -3.28 -16.43 -9.43
CA TYR A 60 -4.53 -16.05 -10.09
C TYR A 60 -4.92 -16.99 -11.23
N LYS A 61 -4.05 -17.94 -11.61
CA LYS A 61 -4.28 -18.91 -12.71
C LYS A 61 -4.57 -18.22 -14.05
N VAL A 62 -3.92 -17.08 -14.31
CA VAL A 62 -4.06 -16.30 -15.54
C VAL A 62 -2.73 -16.11 -16.24
N ASP A 63 -2.75 -16.11 -17.57
CA ASP A 63 -1.61 -15.77 -18.41
C ASP A 63 -1.53 -14.27 -18.66
N LYS A 64 -0.35 -13.78 -19.07
CA LYS A 64 -0.08 -12.35 -19.27
C LYS A 64 -1.05 -11.69 -20.25
N ASP A 65 -1.49 -12.39 -21.30
CA ASP A 65 -2.42 -11.88 -22.33
C ASP A 65 -3.85 -11.64 -21.78
N LYS A 66 -4.18 -12.16 -20.62
CA LYS A 66 -5.45 -11.96 -19.91
C LYS A 66 -5.40 -10.81 -18.89
N LEU A 67 -4.21 -10.29 -18.60
CA LEU A 67 -4.06 -9.15 -17.70
C LEU A 67 -4.53 -7.85 -18.37
N PRO A 68 -4.88 -6.82 -17.57
CA PRO A 68 -5.22 -5.50 -18.10
C PRO A 68 -4.13 -4.96 -19.02
N ASN A 69 -4.56 -4.29 -20.08
CA ASN A 69 -3.70 -3.67 -21.07
C ASN A 69 -3.89 -2.13 -21.09
N LYS A 70 -3.16 -1.44 -21.96
CA LYS A 70 -3.18 0.02 -22.04
C LYS A 70 -4.57 0.61 -22.26
N ASN A 71 -5.45 -0.09 -22.98
CA ASN A 71 -6.79 0.43 -23.35
C ASN A 71 -7.81 0.33 -22.20
N ASN A 72 -7.51 -0.48 -21.18
CA ASN A 72 -8.41 -0.69 -20.05
C ASN A 72 -7.80 -0.34 -18.69
N THR A 73 -6.63 0.33 -18.71
CA THR A 73 -5.95 0.87 -17.52
C THR A 73 -6.11 2.38 -17.45
N GLY A 74 -6.41 2.92 -16.28
CA GLY A 74 -6.59 4.36 -16.07
C GLY A 74 -6.32 4.79 -14.63
N VAL A 75 -6.27 6.10 -14.39
CA VAL A 75 -6.04 6.69 -13.07
C VAL A 75 -7.32 6.65 -12.24
N ARG A 76 -7.21 6.10 -11.06
CA ARG A 76 -8.30 6.00 -10.07
C ARG A 76 -8.93 7.38 -9.80
N PHE A 77 -10.26 7.42 -9.67
CA PHE A 77 -11.07 8.63 -9.46
C PHE A 77 -11.04 9.66 -10.60
N LYS A 78 -10.29 9.42 -11.67
CA LYS A 78 -10.20 10.29 -12.83
C LYS A 78 -10.75 9.63 -14.08
N ASP A 79 -10.35 8.39 -14.33
CA ASP A 79 -10.70 7.63 -15.52
C ASP A 79 -11.74 6.55 -15.18
N ASN A 80 -12.59 6.21 -16.13
CA ASN A 80 -13.54 5.10 -15.98
C ASN A 80 -12.94 3.83 -16.61
N ALA A 81 -11.89 3.30 -15.98
CA ALA A 81 -11.16 2.16 -16.48
C ALA A 81 -11.58 0.84 -15.80
N PHE A 82 -11.31 -0.29 -16.44
CA PHE A 82 -11.49 -1.63 -15.87
C PHE A 82 -10.46 -1.91 -14.78
N PHE A 83 -9.22 -1.44 -15.00
CA PHE A 83 -8.12 -1.51 -14.05
C PHE A 83 -7.68 -0.10 -13.68
N ASN A 84 -7.70 0.21 -12.41
CA ASN A 84 -7.43 1.54 -11.89
C ASN A 84 -6.08 1.56 -11.16
N THR A 85 -5.27 2.56 -11.48
CA THR A 85 -3.98 2.78 -10.85
C THR A 85 -4.00 4.03 -10.00
N ASP A 86 -3.30 4.04 -8.88
CA ASP A 86 -3.15 5.21 -8.02
C ASP A 86 -1.70 5.31 -7.53
N CYS A 87 -1.25 6.52 -7.26
CA CYS A 87 0.06 6.82 -6.69
C CYS A 87 -0.12 7.96 -5.70
N GLN A 88 -0.35 7.61 -4.44
CA GLN A 88 -0.76 8.52 -3.37
C GLN A 88 0.44 9.02 -2.59
N PHE A 89 0.50 10.32 -2.30
CA PHE A 89 1.29 10.78 -1.18
C PHE A 89 0.64 10.33 0.12
N VAL A 90 1.41 9.68 0.97
CA VAL A 90 0.94 9.26 2.29
C VAL A 90 1.88 9.76 3.36
N ILE A 91 1.31 10.33 4.42
CA ILE A 91 2.02 10.65 5.65
C ILE A 91 1.33 9.97 6.82
N ASN A 92 2.12 9.42 7.73
CA ASN A 92 1.63 9.11 9.07
C ASN A 92 2.14 10.17 10.03
N THR A 93 1.25 10.71 10.85
CA THR A 93 1.59 11.73 11.83
C THR A 93 2.61 11.24 12.85
N PRO A 94 3.30 12.16 13.54
CA PRO A 94 4.17 11.85 14.67
C PRO A 94 3.50 10.95 15.71
N THR A 95 4.31 10.37 16.59
CA THR A 95 3.83 9.50 17.67
C THR A 95 4.62 9.70 18.95
N SER A 96 3.92 9.59 20.08
CA SER A 96 4.54 9.61 21.41
C SER A 96 5.27 8.31 21.77
N GLY A 97 5.07 7.23 20.98
CA GLY A 97 5.84 5.97 21.04
C GLY A 97 5.00 4.72 20.89
N ASP A 98 5.68 3.63 20.56
CA ASP A 98 5.23 2.23 20.57
C ASP A 98 3.87 1.92 19.94
N THR A 99 3.52 2.66 18.88
CA THR A 99 2.28 2.46 18.14
C THR A 99 2.54 1.99 16.71
N SER A 100 1.72 1.06 16.23
CA SER A 100 1.66 0.69 14.82
C SER A 100 0.54 1.45 14.13
N VAL A 101 0.73 1.77 12.85
CA VAL A 101 -0.33 2.37 12.00
C VAL A 101 -1.44 1.35 11.78
N ILE A 102 -1.06 0.09 11.58
CA ILE A 102 -1.97 -0.99 11.29
C ILE A 102 -1.36 -2.34 11.66
N GLU A 103 -2.15 -3.18 12.30
CA GLU A 103 -1.86 -4.57 12.62
C GLU A 103 -1.75 -5.44 11.35
N PRO A 104 -1.31 -6.71 11.45
CA PRO A 104 -1.33 -7.64 10.33
C PRO A 104 -2.71 -7.69 9.67
N HIS A 105 -2.75 -7.55 8.34
CA HIS A 105 -4.00 -7.46 7.58
C HIS A 105 -3.78 -7.86 6.12
N LEU A 106 -4.89 -8.01 5.39
CA LEU A 106 -4.95 -7.98 3.93
C LEU A 106 -5.37 -6.59 3.47
N ASP A 107 -4.86 -6.18 2.32
CA ASP A 107 -5.39 -5.05 1.58
C ASP A 107 -6.76 -5.38 0.95
N ASN A 108 -7.39 -4.37 0.34
CA ASN A 108 -8.66 -4.52 -0.33
C ASN A 108 -8.58 -5.66 -1.37
N PRO A 109 -9.50 -6.65 -1.36
CA PRO A 109 -9.52 -7.73 -2.35
C PRO A 109 -9.58 -7.31 -3.81
N LYS A 110 -9.88 -6.06 -4.11
CA LYS A 110 -9.80 -5.48 -5.46
C LYS A 110 -8.38 -5.12 -5.88
N GLU A 111 -7.50 -4.86 -4.93
CA GLU A 111 -6.11 -4.51 -5.21
C GLU A 111 -5.37 -5.73 -5.73
N PHE A 112 -4.66 -5.56 -6.84
CA PHE A 112 -3.87 -6.59 -7.47
C PHE A 112 -2.42 -6.55 -6.99
N TYR A 113 -1.89 -5.33 -6.85
CA TYR A 113 -0.60 -5.08 -6.25
C TYR A 113 -0.62 -3.82 -5.39
N ALA A 114 0.26 -3.78 -4.42
CA ALA A 114 0.62 -2.57 -3.69
C ALA A 114 2.14 -2.39 -3.69
N ALA A 115 2.57 -1.14 -3.75
CA ALA A 115 3.97 -0.76 -3.64
C ALA A 115 4.13 0.45 -2.74
N LEU A 116 5.15 0.42 -1.90
CA LEU A 116 5.47 1.47 -0.94
C LEU A 116 6.85 2.04 -1.27
N PHE A 117 6.89 3.25 -1.83
CA PHE A 117 8.13 3.97 -2.05
C PHE A 117 8.42 4.87 -0.85
N TYR A 118 9.36 4.47 -0.03
CA TYR A 118 9.68 5.14 1.23
C TYR A 118 10.53 6.41 1.04
N MET A 119 10.16 7.46 1.77
CA MET A 119 10.79 8.78 1.77
C MET A 119 11.15 9.20 3.21
N ARG A 120 11.91 8.34 3.91
CA ARG A 120 12.33 8.62 5.28
C ARG A 120 13.22 9.86 5.33
N ASP A 121 12.97 10.74 6.29
CA ASP A 121 13.85 11.89 6.55
C ASP A 121 15.21 11.38 7.08
N LYS A 122 16.30 11.99 6.62
CA LYS A 122 17.66 11.61 7.02
C LYS A 122 17.92 11.83 8.52
N GLU A 123 17.25 12.82 9.07
CA GLU A 123 17.35 13.21 10.47
C GLU A 123 16.44 12.36 11.38
N ASP A 124 15.53 11.55 10.79
CA ASP A 124 14.64 10.67 11.56
C ASP A 124 15.42 9.46 12.11
N THR A 125 15.78 9.50 13.37
CA THR A 125 16.48 8.45 14.10
C THR A 125 15.54 7.46 14.80
N SER A 126 14.22 7.60 14.63
CA SER A 126 13.25 6.70 15.23
C SER A 126 13.39 5.26 14.69
N THR A 127 12.93 4.29 15.45
CA THR A 127 12.85 2.89 15.00
C THR A 127 11.43 2.54 14.55
N GLY A 128 11.31 1.45 13.79
CA GLY A 128 10.02 0.94 13.31
C GLY A 128 9.46 1.70 12.11
N GLY A 129 8.19 1.47 11.83
CA GLY A 129 7.53 1.96 10.60
C GLY A 129 7.85 1.12 9.35
N SER A 130 8.55 0.01 9.51
CA SER A 130 8.91 -0.95 8.47
C SER A 130 7.69 -1.78 8.05
N LEU A 131 7.64 -2.17 6.77
CA LEU A 131 6.66 -3.15 6.30
C LEU A 131 7.05 -4.53 6.81
N THR A 132 6.08 -5.28 7.31
CA THR A 132 6.25 -6.66 7.72
C THR A 132 5.42 -7.58 6.85
N THR A 133 5.96 -8.76 6.50
CA THR A 133 5.21 -9.83 5.85
C THR A 133 5.05 -11.00 6.81
N HIS A 134 3.91 -11.68 6.72
CA HIS A 134 3.53 -12.70 7.69
C HIS A 134 2.98 -13.94 7.03
N LYS A 135 3.06 -15.06 7.75
CA LYS A 135 2.43 -16.34 7.37
C LYS A 135 1.52 -16.81 8.50
N PHE A 136 0.33 -17.31 8.15
CA PHE A 136 -0.57 -17.90 9.14
C PHE A 136 0.05 -19.07 9.88
N ILE A 137 -0.30 -19.17 11.15
CA ILE A 137 -0.11 -20.34 11.99
C ILE A 137 -1.41 -21.15 11.90
N GLY A 138 -1.38 -22.26 11.16
CA GLY A 138 -2.60 -23.05 10.87
C GLY A 138 -3.49 -22.43 9.79
N GLU A 139 -4.80 -22.56 9.95
CA GLU A 139 -5.77 -22.08 8.99
C GLU A 139 -5.93 -20.55 9.01
N PRO A 140 -6.21 -19.94 7.84
CA PRO A 140 -6.50 -18.51 7.77
C PRO A 140 -7.65 -18.11 8.70
N SER A 141 -7.49 -17.00 9.39
CA SER A 141 -8.49 -16.46 10.32
C SER A 141 -8.41 -14.93 10.34
N PHE A 142 -9.51 -14.27 10.01
CA PHE A 142 -9.60 -12.82 9.92
C PHE A 142 -10.65 -12.27 10.89
N TYR A 143 -10.49 -11.03 11.33
CA TYR A 143 -11.52 -10.29 12.05
C TYR A 143 -11.72 -8.90 11.45
N GLY A 144 -12.90 -8.33 11.68
CA GLY A 144 -13.23 -6.99 11.19
C GLY A 144 -13.05 -6.83 9.69
N LYS A 145 -12.23 -5.87 9.29
CA LYS A 145 -11.91 -5.58 7.89
C LYS A 145 -10.59 -6.26 7.49
N ALA A 146 -10.61 -7.59 7.37
CA ALA A 146 -9.47 -8.40 6.93
C ALA A 146 -8.20 -8.23 7.80
N ARG A 147 -8.35 -7.96 9.10
CA ARG A 147 -7.24 -7.95 10.07
C ARG A 147 -6.95 -9.35 10.57
N VAL A 148 -5.71 -9.57 10.99
CA VAL A 148 -5.26 -10.84 11.57
C VAL A 148 -4.64 -10.55 12.94
N ARG A 149 -4.97 -11.36 13.95
CA ARG A 149 -4.38 -11.25 15.27
C ARG A 149 -2.90 -11.62 15.23
N GLU A 150 -2.04 -10.89 15.94
CA GLU A 150 -0.59 -11.13 15.94
C GLU A 150 -0.23 -12.57 16.34
N GLU A 151 -0.95 -13.18 17.29
CA GLU A 151 -0.75 -14.55 17.72
C GLU A 151 -1.16 -15.63 16.69
N LYS A 152 -1.80 -15.23 15.58
CA LYS A 152 -2.19 -16.12 14.48
C LYS A 152 -1.21 -16.13 13.31
N VAL A 153 -0.15 -15.36 13.40
CA VAL A 153 0.83 -15.23 12.32
C VAL A 153 2.27 -15.28 12.83
N ASN A 154 3.15 -15.81 12.00
CA ASN A 154 4.60 -15.69 12.17
C ASN A 154 5.12 -14.60 11.22
N LEU A 155 6.02 -13.77 11.70
CA LEU A 155 6.80 -12.85 10.88
C LEU A 155 7.67 -13.64 9.90
N ILE A 156 7.63 -13.30 8.62
CA ILE A 156 8.52 -13.85 7.59
C ILE A 156 9.69 -12.90 7.37
N GLU A 157 9.38 -11.63 7.12
CA GLU A 157 10.39 -10.63 6.76
C GLU A 157 9.98 -9.24 7.23
N GLU A 158 10.95 -8.41 7.53
CA GLU A 158 10.81 -6.98 7.77
C GLU A 158 11.55 -6.20 6.69
N ILE A 159 10.83 -5.39 5.94
CA ILE A 159 11.36 -4.47 4.94
C ILE A 159 11.49 -3.10 5.60
N GLU A 160 12.72 -2.73 5.95
CA GLU A 160 13.04 -1.51 6.68
C GLU A 160 12.47 -0.25 6.02
N TYR A 161 11.83 0.63 6.82
CA TYR A 161 11.47 1.99 6.42
C TYR A 161 12.73 2.82 6.22
N LYS A 162 13.19 2.89 4.97
CA LYS A 162 14.45 3.54 4.58
C LYS A 162 14.24 4.46 3.38
N GLU A 163 14.95 5.59 3.36
CA GLU A 163 14.97 6.50 2.22
C GLU A 163 15.24 5.78 0.90
N ASN A 164 14.50 6.17 -0.13
CA ASN A 164 14.66 5.68 -1.51
C ASN A 164 14.53 4.15 -1.67
N ARG A 165 13.67 3.52 -0.89
CA ARG A 165 13.35 2.09 -1.00
C ARG A 165 11.95 1.90 -1.54
N LEU A 166 11.82 1.06 -2.56
CA LEU A 166 10.54 0.57 -3.09
C LEU A 166 10.33 -0.88 -2.63
N ALA A 167 9.24 -1.13 -1.94
CA ALA A 167 8.74 -2.48 -1.63
C ALA A 167 7.48 -2.73 -2.47
N VAL A 168 7.42 -3.85 -3.17
CA VAL A 168 6.28 -4.23 -4.02
C VAL A 168 5.83 -5.63 -3.69
N PHE A 169 4.52 -5.84 -3.64
CA PHE A 169 3.95 -7.17 -3.46
C PHE A 169 2.62 -7.34 -4.21
N LEU A 170 2.31 -8.57 -4.59
CA LEU A 170 0.99 -8.94 -5.11
C LEU A 170 0.03 -9.18 -3.96
N ASN A 171 -1.21 -8.72 -4.08
CA ASN A 171 -2.24 -8.97 -3.10
C ASN A 171 -2.89 -10.35 -3.36
N SER A 172 -3.11 -11.11 -2.31
CA SER A 172 -3.72 -12.45 -2.37
C SER A 172 -4.32 -12.80 -1.00
N PRO A 173 -5.13 -13.84 -0.86
CA PRO A 173 -5.64 -14.26 0.45
C PRO A 173 -4.58 -14.57 1.51
N LEU A 174 -3.31 -14.72 1.09
CA LEU A 174 -2.18 -15.08 1.95
C LEU A 174 -1.14 -13.95 2.09
N SER A 175 -1.30 -12.82 1.43
CA SER A 175 -0.35 -11.70 1.48
C SER A 175 -0.54 -10.84 2.74
N ILE A 176 -0.49 -11.48 3.91
CA ILE A 176 -0.63 -10.81 5.20
C ILE A 176 0.59 -9.94 5.44
N HIS A 177 0.33 -8.68 5.69
CA HIS A 177 1.37 -7.70 5.98
C HIS A 177 0.92 -6.70 7.05
N GLY A 178 1.86 -5.97 7.61
CA GLY A 178 1.63 -4.99 8.66
C GLY A 178 2.74 -3.96 8.71
N VAL A 179 2.75 -3.16 9.77
CA VAL A 179 3.79 -2.15 9.98
C VAL A 179 4.32 -2.27 11.41
N THR A 180 5.64 -2.31 11.55
CA THR A 180 6.28 -2.36 12.89
C THR A 180 5.94 -1.13 13.70
N LYS A 181 5.85 -1.29 15.02
CA LYS A 181 5.61 -0.19 15.96
C LYS A 181 6.70 0.87 15.82
N ARG A 182 6.28 2.12 15.75
CA ARG A 182 7.20 3.27 15.71
C ARG A 182 7.54 3.70 17.13
N SER A 183 8.83 3.91 17.39
CA SER A 183 9.27 4.59 18.60
C SER A 183 8.83 6.06 18.56
N LYS A 184 8.90 6.75 19.71
CA LYS A 184 8.61 8.19 19.81
C LYS A 184 9.37 8.99 18.77
N THR A 185 8.66 9.85 18.03
CA THR A 185 9.25 10.71 17.01
C THR A 185 8.32 11.88 16.67
N ASP A 186 8.92 13.02 16.38
CA ASP A 186 8.24 14.20 15.83
C ASP A 186 8.23 14.20 14.29
N PHE A 187 8.91 13.22 13.65
CA PHE A 187 8.93 13.09 12.20
C PHE A 187 7.67 12.40 11.69
N TYR A 188 7.23 12.80 10.50
CA TYR A 188 6.20 12.11 9.74
C TYR A 188 6.82 10.89 9.05
N ARG A 189 6.11 9.74 9.06
CA ARG A 189 6.46 8.63 8.16
C ARG A 189 5.88 8.93 6.79
N LYS A 190 6.75 9.07 5.79
CA LYS A 190 6.39 9.51 4.43
C LYS A 190 6.63 8.41 3.42
N TYR A 191 5.68 8.20 2.53
CA TYR A 191 5.84 7.28 1.41
C TYR A 191 4.85 7.57 0.30
N MET A 192 5.16 7.10 -0.93
CA MET A 192 4.16 6.97 -1.98
C MET A 192 3.54 5.59 -1.87
N ASN A 193 2.22 5.52 -1.85
CA ASN A 193 1.47 4.27 -1.94
C ASN A 193 1.00 4.11 -3.39
N ILE A 194 1.55 3.12 -4.09
CA ILE A 194 1.28 2.86 -5.50
C ILE A 194 0.45 1.58 -5.57
N ILE A 195 -0.74 1.65 -6.12
CA ILE A 195 -1.67 0.52 -6.20
C ILE A 195 -2.19 0.33 -7.62
N GLY A 196 -2.50 -0.91 -7.95
CA GLY A 196 -3.31 -1.27 -9.10
C GLY A 196 -4.49 -2.11 -8.64
N GLU A 197 -5.72 -1.73 -8.98
CA GLU A 197 -6.92 -2.41 -8.55
C GLU A 197 -7.91 -2.68 -9.68
N PHE A 198 -8.63 -3.79 -9.57
CA PHE A 198 -9.76 -4.12 -10.44
C PHE A 198 -11.06 -3.51 -9.91
N ASN A 199 -12.06 -3.41 -10.77
CA ASN A 199 -13.39 -3.01 -10.32
C ASN A 199 -14.08 -4.09 -9.45
N ASN A 200 -13.70 -5.35 -9.63
CA ASN A 200 -14.23 -6.49 -8.90
C ASN A 200 -13.19 -7.07 -7.95
N GLU A 201 -13.66 -7.74 -6.89
CA GLU A 201 -12.79 -8.49 -5.98
C GLU A 201 -12.09 -9.64 -6.71
N LEU A 202 -10.80 -9.83 -6.47
CA LEU A 202 -9.98 -10.90 -7.01
C LEU A 202 -10.09 -12.20 -6.21
N PHE A 203 -10.45 -12.07 -4.94
CA PHE A 203 -10.62 -13.18 -4.02
C PHE A 203 -11.59 -12.83 -2.89
N ASP A 204 -12.11 -13.85 -2.22
CA ASP A 204 -13.00 -13.71 -1.07
C ASP A 204 -12.34 -14.27 0.20
N PHE A 205 -12.14 -13.43 1.21
CA PHE A 205 -11.62 -13.84 2.52
C PHE A 205 -12.73 -14.07 3.57
N ARG A 206 -13.99 -13.71 3.26
CA ARG A 206 -15.13 -13.81 4.18
C ARG A 206 -15.40 -15.21 4.73
N PRO A 207 -15.13 -16.31 3.97
CA PRO A 207 -15.25 -17.66 4.53
C PRO A 207 -14.34 -17.93 5.73
N PHE A 208 -13.28 -17.12 5.91
CA PHE A 208 -12.31 -17.26 7.00
C PHE A 208 -12.48 -16.20 8.11
N LEU A 209 -13.61 -15.49 8.13
CA LEU A 209 -13.92 -14.55 9.22
C LEU A 209 -14.21 -15.30 10.52
N GLU A 210 -13.63 -14.80 11.61
CA GLU A 210 -13.96 -15.25 12.97
C GLU A 210 -15.47 -15.07 13.22
N LYS A 211 -16.10 -16.10 13.80
CA LYS A 211 -17.52 -16.11 14.14
C LYS A 211 -17.80 -15.38 15.45
#